data_bd860642b5b97485fdc60008b33b70b4
#
_entry.id   bd860642b5b97485fdc60008b33b70b4
#
_cell.length_a   1.000
_cell.length_b   1.000
_cell.length_c   1.000
_cell.angle_alpha   90.00
_cell.angle_beta   90.00
_cell.angle_gamma   90.00
#
_symmetry.space_group_name_H-M   'P 1'
#
loop_
_entity.id
_entity.type
_entity.pdbx_description
1 polymer ?
#
loop_
_entity_poly.entity_id
_entity_poly.type
_entity_poly.pdbx_seq_one_letter_code
_entity_poly.pdbx_strand_id
1 'polypeptide(L)'
;MACFDVAIIGGGISGVGIAQYAAAAGYSTLLIEKGEIGGQTSANSSKLIHGGLRYLETGQINLVRKSLLERRHLLNLAPSLVKAVPFYIPVYDNSQRSPWTIRAGLSMYALLSEFDPLGQFVSVPAVHWHRFKGLKLSGLKAVFQYWDAQTDDKLLTQAVARSAQALGAEVYAEA
;
A
#
# COMPACT_ATOMS: atom_id res chain seq x y z
N MET A 1 27.06 28.29 12.03
CA MET A 1 26.25 27.73 10.91
C MET A 1 25.95 26.29 11.25
N ALA A 2 24.69 25.90 11.22
CA ALA A 2 24.35 24.47 11.33
C ALA A 2 24.84 23.77 10.04
N CYS A 3 25.54 22.66 10.19
CA CYS A 3 26.02 21.84 9.09
C CYS A 3 25.25 20.53 9.12
N PHE A 4 24.69 20.12 7.98
CA PHE A 4 23.96 18.86 7.88
C PHE A 4 24.69 17.92 6.93
N ASP A 5 24.68 16.62 7.24
CA ASP A 5 25.21 15.58 6.37
C ASP A 5 24.28 15.32 5.18
N VAL A 6 22.97 15.43 5.42
CA VAL A 6 21.93 15.18 4.42
C VAL A 6 20.90 16.31 4.44
N ALA A 7 20.67 16.92 3.27
CA ALA A 7 19.60 17.89 3.07
C ALA A 7 18.58 17.34 2.04
N ILE A 8 17.30 17.34 2.41
CA ILE A 8 16.19 16.75 1.63
C ILE A 8 15.21 17.86 1.28
N ILE A 9 14.87 17.99 0.00
CA ILE A 9 13.86 18.92 -0.49
C ILE A 9 12.61 18.15 -0.88
N GLY A 10 11.51 18.45 -0.19
CA GLY A 10 10.20 17.82 -0.40
C GLY A 10 9.78 16.88 0.71
N GLY A 11 8.64 17.18 1.34
CA GLY A 11 8.03 16.45 2.47
C GLY A 11 6.98 15.41 2.05
N GLY A 12 7.07 14.84 0.84
CA GLY A 12 6.28 13.67 0.45
C GLY A 12 6.80 12.39 1.10
N ILE A 13 6.11 11.27 0.90
CA ILE A 13 6.46 9.98 1.54
C ILE A 13 7.91 9.55 1.26
N SER A 14 8.45 9.81 0.08
CA SER A 14 9.84 9.50 -0.25
C SER A 14 10.82 10.36 0.56
N GLY A 15 10.57 11.68 0.65
CA GLY A 15 11.45 12.60 1.37
C GLY A 15 11.47 12.32 2.88
N VAL A 16 10.29 12.14 3.50
CA VAL A 16 10.22 11.82 4.93
C VAL A 16 10.79 10.43 5.23
N GLY A 17 10.65 9.47 4.31
CA GLY A 17 11.26 8.14 4.45
C GLY A 17 12.79 8.20 4.41
N ILE A 18 13.36 9.00 3.49
CA ILE A 18 14.81 9.25 3.44
C ILE A 18 15.27 9.95 4.72
N ALA A 19 14.54 10.96 5.19
CA ALA A 19 14.86 11.67 6.43
C ALA A 19 14.87 10.74 7.64
N GLN A 20 13.85 9.88 7.76
CA GLN A 20 13.77 8.88 8.83
C GLN A 20 14.95 7.92 8.78
N TYR A 21 15.26 7.39 7.61
CA TYR A 21 16.34 6.42 7.44
C TYR A 21 17.71 7.03 7.72
N ALA A 22 17.97 8.25 7.21
CA ALA A 22 19.24 8.95 7.43
C ALA A 22 19.43 9.29 8.92
N ALA A 23 18.40 9.82 9.59
CA ALA A 23 18.46 10.11 11.03
C ALA A 23 18.64 8.82 11.86
N ALA A 24 17.96 7.74 11.52
CA ALA A 24 18.15 6.44 12.17
C ALA A 24 19.57 5.88 12.00
N ALA A 25 20.24 6.20 10.90
CA ALA A 25 21.63 5.85 10.64
C ALA A 25 22.65 6.80 11.32
N GLY A 26 22.19 7.83 12.06
CA GLY A 26 23.02 8.76 12.80
C GLY A 26 23.50 9.98 12.01
N TYR A 27 22.98 10.21 10.79
CA TYR A 27 23.31 11.40 10.01
C TYR A 27 22.53 12.63 10.52
N SER A 28 23.20 13.78 10.64
CA SER A 28 22.54 15.06 10.82
C SER A 28 21.71 15.41 9.58
N THR A 29 20.38 15.44 9.74
CA THR A 29 19.44 15.43 8.61
C THR A 29 18.53 16.63 8.66
N LEU A 30 18.43 17.35 7.53
CA LEU A 30 17.49 18.45 7.30
C LEU A 30 16.49 18.08 6.22
N LEU A 31 15.19 18.29 6.47
CA LEU A 31 14.13 18.21 5.47
C LEU A 31 13.40 19.54 5.37
N ILE A 32 13.25 20.03 4.14
CA ILE A 32 12.52 21.28 3.85
C ILE A 32 11.36 20.97 2.91
N GLU A 33 10.15 21.40 3.27
CA GLU A 33 8.93 21.29 2.47
C GLU A 33 8.31 22.69 2.31
N LYS A 34 8.01 23.07 1.07
CA LYS A 34 7.41 24.39 0.76
C LYS A 34 5.98 24.56 1.24
N GLY A 35 5.29 23.47 1.50
CA GLY A 35 3.90 23.45 1.96
C GLY A 35 3.74 22.48 3.12
N GLU A 36 2.59 21.83 3.17
CA GLU A 36 2.28 20.86 4.22
C GLU A 36 2.91 19.49 3.94
N ILE A 37 3.47 18.84 4.96
CA ILE A 37 4.02 17.48 4.86
C ILE A 37 2.94 16.51 4.35
N GLY A 38 3.26 15.83 3.25
CA GLY A 38 2.36 14.88 2.59
C GLY A 38 1.18 15.51 1.85
N GLY A 39 1.12 16.85 1.73
CA GLY A 39 -0.04 17.57 1.22
C GLY A 39 -0.26 17.50 -0.30
N GLN A 40 0.72 17.03 -1.08
CA GLN A 40 0.65 16.97 -2.53
C GLN A 40 0.35 15.54 -3.04
N THR A 41 1.21 14.96 -3.86
CA THR A 41 1.03 13.62 -4.46
C THR A 41 0.78 12.55 -3.40
N SER A 42 1.44 12.61 -2.25
CA SER A 42 1.26 11.65 -1.16
C SER A 42 -0.13 11.67 -0.53
N ALA A 43 -0.87 12.77 -0.59
CA ALA A 43 -2.27 12.83 -0.14
C ALA A 43 -3.27 12.39 -1.21
N ASN A 44 -2.84 12.24 -2.46
CA ASN A 44 -3.68 11.99 -3.63
C ASN A 44 -3.40 10.64 -4.28
N SER A 45 -2.96 9.66 -3.50
CA SER A 45 -2.76 8.29 -3.97
C SER A 45 -4.08 7.50 -3.97
N SER A 46 -4.03 6.24 -4.39
CA SER A 46 -5.18 5.31 -4.29
C SER A 46 -5.54 4.95 -2.84
N LYS A 47 -4.78 5.40 -1.86
CA LYS A 47 -4.90 5.06 -0.42
C LYS A 47 -4.76 3.55 -0.14
N LEU A 48 -4.17 2.83 -1.08
CA LEU A 48 -4.00 1.38 -1.00
C LEU A 48 -2.52 1.03 -0.80
N ILE A 49 -2.28 0.17 0.17
CA ILE A 49 -1.01 -0.52 0.35
C ILE A 49 -1.24 -1.95 -0.14
N HIS A 50 -0.96 -2.16 -1.42
CA HIS A 50 -1.30 -3.39 -2.12
C HIS A 50 -0.05 -4.13 -2.61
N GLY A 51 -0.14 -5.46 -2.70
CA GLY A 51 0.94 -6.29 -3.26
C GLY A 51 1.05 -6.24 -4.78
N GLY A 52 0.15 -5.49 -5.47
CA GLY A 52 0.27 -5.28 -6.91
C GLY A 52 -0.07 -6.51 -7.75
N LEU A 53 -1.20 -7.16 -7.50
CA LEU A 53 -1.68 -8.35 -8.22
C LEU A 53 -1.54 -8.23 -9.76
N ARG A 54 -1.76 -7.04 -10.34
CA ARG A 54 -1.63 -6.79 -11.78
C ARG A 54 -0.21 -6.97 -12.32
N TYR A 55 0.81 -6.79 -11.49
CA TYR A 55 2.20 -6.95 -11.92
C TYR A 55 2.61 -8.40 -12.14
N LEU A 56 1.80 -9.37 -11.67
CA LEU A 56 2.01 -10.78 -12.00
C LEU A 56 1.84 -11.03 -13.50
N GLU A 57 0.96 -10.29 -14.18
CA GLU A 57 0.73 -10.42 -15.63
C GLU A 57 1.95 -10.00 -16.45
N THR A 58 2.76 -9.11 -15.91
CA THR A 58 4.01 -8.64 -16.55
C THR A 58 5.25 -9.35 -16.01
N GLY A 59 5.07 -10.43 -15.22
CA GLY A 59 6.17 -11.24 -14.70
C GLY A 59 7.00 -10.58 -13.59
N GLN A 60 6.53 -9.49 -12.99
CA GLN A 60 7.25 -8.75 -11.95
C GLN A 60 7.10 -9.40 -10.56
N ILE A 61 7.42 -10.69 -10.47
CA ILE A 61 7.22 -11.53 -9.28
C ILE A 61 7.96 -10.96 -8.06
N ASN A 62 9.22 -10.53 -8.25
CA ASN A 62 10.02 -9.96 -7.15
C ASN A 62 9.41 -8.65 -6.60
N LEU A 63 8.82 -7.82 -7.45
CA LEU A 63 8.15 -6.60 -7.03
C LEU A 63 6.93 -6.94 -6.18
N VAL A 64 6.11 -7.90 -6.62
CA VAL A 64 4.92 -8.35 -5.88
C VAL A 64 5.32 -8.90 -4.51
N ARG A 65 6.34 -9.77 -4.44
CA ARG A 65 6.82 -10.33 -3.18
C ARG A 65 7.29 -9.25 -2.20
N LYS A 66 8.11 -8.28 -2.66
CA LYS A 66 8.57 -7.16 -1.84
C LYS A 66 7.40 -6.32 -1.34
N SER A 67 6.45 -5.98 -2.22
CA SER A 67 5.27 -5.20 -1.85
C SER A 67 4.39 -5.90 -0.80
N LEU A 68 4.26 -7.22 -0.87
CA LEU A 68 3.52 -8.02 0.12
C LEU A 68 4.23 -8.03 1.48
N LEU A 69 5.56 -8.12 1.50
CA LEU A 69 6.36 -8.03 2.73
C LEU A 69 6.21 -6.65 3.37
N GLU A 70 6.35 -5.57 2.60
CA GLU A 70 6.19 -4.21 3.10
C GLU A 70 4.77 -3.94 3.62
N ARG A 71 3.74 -4.46 2.94
CA ARG A 71 2.37 -4.41 3.43
C ARG A 71 2.24 -5.05 4.81
N ARG A 72 2.82 -6.24 5.01
CA ARG A 72 2.83 -6.95 6.30
C ARG A 72 3.56 -6.13 7.37
N HIS A 73 4.72 -5.56 7.05
CA HIS A 73 5.47 -4.71 7.96
C HIS A 73 4.63 -3.49 8.38
N LEU A 74 4.01 -2.78 7.45
CA LEU A 74 3.20 -1.60 7.75
C LEU A 74 1.95 -1.93 8.59
N LEU A 75 1.28 -3.06 8.34
CA LEU A 75 0.16 -3.52 9.16
C LEU A 75 0.58 -3.78 10.62
N ASN A 76 1.80 -4.26 10.84
CA ASN A 76 2.34 -4.53 12.17
C ASN A 76 2.90 -3.27 12.85
N LEU A 77 3.60 -2.41 12.10
CA LEU A 77 4.27 -1.23 12.64
C LEU A 77 3.31 -0.05 12.88
N ALA A 78 2.27 0.07 12.05
CA ALA A 78 1.34 1.19 12.09
C ALA A 78 -0.14 0.74 12.06
N PRO A 79 -0.60 -0.14 12.99
CA PRO A 79 -1.94 -0.72 12.94
C PRO A 79 -3.06 0.31 13.13
N SER A 80 -2.76 1.48 13.68
CA SER A 80 -3.71 2.59 13.79
C SER A 80 -3.93 3.32 12.45
N LEU A 81 -2.94 3.29 11.55
CA LEU A 81 -2.95 4.00 10.27
C LEU A 81 -3.21 3.07 9.08
N VAL A 82 -2.78 1.81 9.18
CA VAL A 82 -2.88 0.84 8.09
C VAL A 82 -3.80 -0.29 8.51
N LYS A 83 -4.86 -0.53 7.72
CA LYS A 83 -5.89 -1.52 8.02
C LYS A 83 -6.07 -2.49 6.86
N ALA A 84 -6.19 -3.77 7.17
CA ALA A 84 -6.58 -4.77 6.19
C ALA A 84 -8.05 -4.58 5.76
N VAL A 85 -8.29 -4.59 4.46
CA VAL A 85 -9.64 -4.45 3.87
C VAL A 85 -9.88 -5.53 2.82
N PRO A 86 -11.11 -6.07 2.73
CA PRO A 86 -11.45 -7.05 1.70
C PRO A 86 -11.68 -6.36 0.35
N PHE A 87 -11.14 -6.95 -0.70
CA PHE A 87 -11.37 -6.58 -2.09
C PHE A 87 -12.12 -7.68 -2.81
N TYR A 88 -13.01 -7.29 -3.71
CA TYR A 88 -13.81 -8.22 -4.49
C TYR A 88 -13.56 -8.03 -5.97
N ILE A 89 -13.29 -9.13 -6.66
CA ILE A 89 -13.08 -9.16 -8.12
C ILE A 89 -14.26 -9.88 -8.73
N PRO A 90 -15.24 -9.14 -9.28
CA PRO A 90 -16.30 -9.74 -10.06
C PRO A 90 -15.77 -10.10 -11.46
N VAL A 91 -16.12 -11.28 -11.94
CA VAL A 91 -15.76 -11.77 -13.28
C VAL A 91 -17.03 -12.06 -14.04
N TYR A 92 -17.23 -11.36 -15.14
CA TYR A 92 -18.38 -11.50 -16.01
C TYR A 92 -18.04 -12.35 -17.24
N ASP A 93 -19.08 -12.76 -18.00
CA ASP A 93 -18.93 -13.49 -19.25
C ASP A 93 -18.15 -12.72 -20.33
N ASN A 94 -18.24 -11.38 -20.32
CA ASN A 94 -17.50 -10.47 -21.19
C ASN A 94 -16.19 -9.94 -20.59
N SER A 95 -15.74 -10.45 -19.43
CA SER A 95 -14.47 -10.03 -18.84
C SER A 95 -13.30 -10.51 -19.69
N GLN A 96 -12.27 -9.67 -19.81
CA GLN A 96 -11.02 -10.02 -20.53
C GLN A 96 -10.30 -11.24 -19.91
N ARG A 97 -10.48 -11.46 -18.60
CA ARG A 97 -9.86 -12.56 -17.88
C ARG A 97 -10.90 -13.56 -17.40
N SER A 98 -10.64 -14.83 -17.68
CA SER A 98 -11.51 -15.91 -17.22
C SER A 98 -11.44 -16.08 -15.68
N PRO A 99 -12.46 -16.71 -15.05
CA PRO A 99 -12.38 -17.04 -13.62
C PRO A 99 -11.15 -17.89 -13.26
N TRP A 100 -10.70 -18.77 -14.15
CA TRP A 100 -9.51 -19.59 -13.95
C TRP A 100 -8.23 -18.77 -13.96
N THR A 101 -8.12 -17.78 -14.85
CA THR A 101 -6.97 -16.86 -14.90
C THR A 101 -6.86 -16.05 -13.61
N ILE A 102 -7.99 -15.49 -13.13
CA ILE A 102 -8.02 -14.73 -11.86
C ILE A 102 -7.65 -15.64 -10.70
N ARG A 103 -8.20 -16.86 -10.65
CA ARG A 103 -7.88 -17.84 -9.60
C ARG A 103 -6.39 -18.20 -9.60
N ALA A 104 -5.79 -18.44 -10.76
CA ALA A 104 -4.36 -18.73 -10.87
C ALA A 104 -3.51 -17.55 -10.36
N GLY A 105 -3.86 -16.31 -10.75
CA GLY A 105 -3.18 -15.10 -10.26
C GLY A 105 -3.28 -14.94 -8.75
N LEU A 106 -4.47 -15.14 -8.17
CA LEU A 106 -4.68 -15.07 -6.72
C LEU A 106 -3.95 -16.22 -5.97
N SER A 107 -3.87 -17.42 -6.56
CA SER A 107 -3.08 -18.52 -5.98
C SER A 107 -1.59 -18.19 -5.96
N MET A 108 -1.06 -17.59 -7.01
CA MET A 108 0.33 -17.12 -7.06
C MET A 108 0.54 -15.99 -6.03
N TYR A 109 -0.39 -15.06 -5.91
CA TYR A 109 -0.34 -13.98 -4.92
C TYR A 109 -0.31 -14.52 -3.49
N ALA A 110 -1.13 -15.53 -3.17
CA ALA A 110 -1.14 -16.21 -1.89
C ALA A 110 0.21 -16.90 -1.60
N LEU A 111 0.79 -17.57 -2.60
CA LEU A 111 2.11 -18.20 -2.48
C LEU A 111 3.20 -17.17 -2.20
N LEU A 112 3.20 -16.05 -2.94
CA LEU A 112 4.20 -14.99 -2.79
C LEU A 112 4.07 -14.22 -1.47
N SER A 113 2.89 -14.25 -0.83
CA SER A 113 2.68 -13.71 0.51
C SER A 113 3.24 -14.60 1.63
N GLU A 114 3.89 -15.72 1.28
CA GLU A 114 4.41 -16.71 2.23
C GLU A 114 3.30 -17.27 3.15
N PHE A 115 2.12 -17.48 2.59
CA PHE A 115 0.92 -17.96 3.28
C PHE A 115 0.45 -17.05 4.44
N ASP A 116 0.80 -15.76 4.40
CA ASP A 116 0.20 -14.77 5.28
C ASP A 116 -1.34 -14.92 5.23
N PRO A 117 -2.05 -14.92 6.37
CA PRO A 117 -3.52 -15.00 6.39
C PRO A 117 -4.21 -13.98 5.47
N LEU A 118 -3.63 -12.79 5.32
CA LEU A 118 -4.13 -11.75 4.42
C LEU A 118 -3.74 -11.96 2.95
N GLY A 119 -2.87 -12.90 2.65
CA GLY A 119 -2.54 -13.30 1.27
C GLY A 119 -3.53 -14.30 0.68
N GLN A 120 -4.39 -14.89 1.51
CA GLN A 120 -5.36 -15.88 1.06
C GLN A 120 -6.55 -15.24 0.34
N PHE A 121 -7.23 -16.04 -0.48
CA PHE A 121 -8.43 -15.62 -1.17
C PHE A 121 -9.51 -16.71 -1.09
N VAL A 122 -10.76 -16.30 -1.29
CA VAL A 122 -11.91 -17.22 -1.36
C VAL A 122 -12.77 -16.92 -2.57
N SER A 123 -13.39 -17.96 -3.12
CA SER A 123 -14.47 -17.80 -4.09
C SER A 123 -15.76 -17.56 -3.34
N VAL A 124 -16.40 -16.42 -3.56
CA VAL A 124 -17.67 -16.07 -2.92
C VAL A 124 -18.79 -16.89 -3.52
N PRO A 125 -19.55 -17.70 -2.73
CA PRO A 125 -20.65 -18.47 -3.25
C PRO A 125 -21.73 -17.59 -3.89
N ALA A 126 -22.33 -18.06 -5.00
CA ALA A 126 -23.31 -17.29 -5.78
C ALA A 126 -24.53 -16.88 -4.93
N VAL A 127 -24.91 -17.68 -3.94
CA VAL A 127 -26.00 -17.37 -2.99
C VAL A 127 -25.77 -16.07 -2.20
N HIS A 128 -24.54 -15.59 -2.11
CA HIS A 128 -24.18 -14.36 -1.39
C HIS A 128 -24.01 -13.13 -2.30
N TRP A 129 -24.04 -13.27 -3.61
CA TRP A 129 -23.78 -12.16 -4.54
C TRP A 129 -24.81 -11.03 -4.42
N HIS A 130 -26.05 -11.32 -4.08
CA HIS A 130 -27.12 -10.32 -3.86
C HIS A 130 -26.79 -9.32 -2.73
N ARG A 131 -25.84 -9.64 -1.84
CA ARG A 131 -25.41 -8.76 -0.73
C ARG A 131 -24.55 -7.58 -1.20
N PHE A 132 -23.95 -7.68 -2.39
CA PHE A 132 -23.13 -6.61 -2.94
C PHE A 132 -24.00 -5.58 -3.65
N LYS A 133 -24.31 -4.48 -2.93
CA LYS A 133 -25.08 -3.38 -3.49
C LYS A 133 -24.37 -2.80 -4.71
N GLY A 134 -25.09 -2.66 -5.83
CA GLY A 134 -24.55 -2.13 -7.08
C GLY A 134 -23.84 -3.14 -7.97
N LEU A 135 -23.69 -4.41 -7.55
CA LEU A 135 -23.14 -5.46 -8.40
C LEU A 135 -24.23 -5.97 -9.37
N LYS A 136 -23.97 -5.88 -10.68
CA LYS A 136 -24.84 -6.46 -11.69
C LYS A 136 -24.72 -7.98 -11.65
N LEU A 137 -25.83 -8.70 -11.43
CA LEU A 137 -25.81 -10.17 -11.33
C LEU A 137 -25.90 -10.85 -12.70
N SER A 138 -26.49 -10.20 -13.71
CA SER A 138 -26.59 -10.75 -15.06
C SER A 138 -25.22 -10.89 -15.71
N GLY A 139 -24.89 -12.07 -16.20
CA GLY A 139 -23.60 -12.39 -16.81
C GLY A 139 -22.45 -12.57 -15.81
N LEU A 140 -22.71 -12.50 -14.50
CA LEU A 140 -21.69 -12.73 -13.47
C LEU A 140 -21.34 -14.23 -13.40
N LYS A 141 -20.06 -14.57 -13.52
CA LYS A 141 -19.53 -15.95 -13.53
C LYS A 141 -18.86 -16.34 -12.22
N ALA A 142 -18.17 -15.40 -11.60
CA ALA A 142 -17.48 -15.62 -10.34
C ALA A 142 -17.28 -14.30 -9.59
N VAL A 143 -17.14 -14.40 -8.29
CA VAL A 143 -16.65 -13.32 -7.42
C VAL A 143 -15.56 -13.90 -6.54
N PHE A 144 -14.38 -13.30 -6.56
CA PHE A 144 -13.28 -13.65 -5.68
C PHE A 144 -13.11 -12.56 -4.63
N GLN A 145 -12.90 -12.94 -3.38
CA GLN A 145 -12.50 -12.05 -2.30
C GLN A 145 -11.03 -12.31 -1.97
N TYR A 146 -10.24 -11.26 -1.87
CA TYR A 146 -8.88 -11.29 -1.33
C TYR A 146 -8.68 -10.10 -0.40
N TRP A 147 -7.54 -10.03 0.27
CA TRP A 147 -7.26 -8.96 1.22
C TRP A 147 -6.08 -8.14 0.74
N ASP A 148 -6.20 -6.84 0.91
CA ASP A 148 -5.11 -5.89 0.79
C ASP A 148 -5.19 -4.89 1.94
N ALA A 149 -4.37 -3.83 1.94
CA ALA A 149 -4.41 -2.85 3.01
C ALA A 149 -4.77 -1.46 2.49
N GLN A 150 -5.37 -0.68 3.36
CA GLN A 150 -5.73 0.71 3.13
C GLN A 150 -5.12 1.59 4.21
N THR A 151 -4.76 2.82 3.85
CA THR A 151 -4.23 3.84 4.75
C THR A 151 -4.82 5.20 4.44
N ASP A 152 -4.73 6.13 5.39
CA ASP A 152 -4.67 7.55 5.08
C ASP A 152 -3.22 7.89 4.76
N ASP A 153 -2.92 8.08 3.48
CA ASP A 153 -1.58 8.29 2.94
C ASP A 153 -0.93 9.58 3.45
N LYS A 154 -1.72 10.65 3.69
CA LYS A 154 -1.25 11.89 4.29
C LYS A 154 -0.86 11.67 5.76
N LEU A 155 -1.75 11.06 6.55
CA LEU A 155 -1.48 10.76 7.95
C LEU A 155 -0.29 9.80 8.12
N LEU A 156 -0.16 8.81 7.24
CA LEU A 156 1.00 7.92 7.22
C LEU A 156 2.29 8.71 6.94
N THR A 157 2.29 9.59 5.93
CA THR A 157 3.45 10.44 5.60
C THR A 157 3.84 11.32 6.77
N GLN A 158 2.87 11.95 7.44
CA GLN A 158 3.11 12.77 8.63
C GLN A 158 3.62 11.94 9.82
N ALA A 159 3.18 10.70 9.97
CA ALA A 159 3.68 9.80 11.02
C ALA A 159 5.16 9.45 10.78
N VAL A 160 5.57 9.21 9.53
CA VAL A 160 6.98 8.98 9.17
C VAL A 160 7.81 10.23 9.42
N ALA A 161 7.30 11.44 9.11
CA ALA A 161 7.99 12.69 9.41
C ALA A 161 8.20 12.88 10.93
N ARG A 162 7.16 12.63 11.73
CA ARG A 162 7.30 12.67 13.21
C ARG A 162 8.33 11.67 13.74
N SER A 163 8.37 10.49 13.12
CA SER A 163 9.39 9.48 13.46
C SER A 163 10.81 9.97 13.12
N ALA A 164 10.98 10.62 11.96
CA ALA A 164 12.26 11.23 11.58
C ALA A 164 12.70 12.30 12.60
N GLN A 165 11.77 13.17 13.02
CA GLN A 165 12.03 14.18 14.04
C GLN A 165 12.42 13.57 15.40
N ALA A 166 11.72 12.51 15.80
CA ALA A 166 12.05 11.79 17.04
C ALA A 166 13.45 11.14 17.00
N LEU A 167 13.95 10.84 15.80
CA LEU A 167 15.31 10.33 15.56
C LEU A 167 16.35 11.44 15.37
N GLY A 168 15.96 12.72 15.48
CA GLY A 168 16.87 13.87 15.42
C GLY A 168 16.92 14.61 14.07
N ALA A 169 16.07 14.27 13.11
CA ALA A 169 15.98 15.07 11.89
C ALA A 169 15.30 16.43 12.16
N GLU A 170 15.84 17.48 11.57
CA GLU A 170 15.17 18.79 11.52
C GLU A 170 14.22 18.83 10.33
N VAL A 171 12.93 19.14 10.57
CA VAL A 171 11.88 19.18 9.54
C VAL A 171 11.23 20.55 9.55
N TYR A 172 11.36 21.28 8.46
CA TYR A 172 10.74 22.57 8.23
C TYR A 172 9.67 22.45 7.15
N ALA A 173 8.43 22.75 7.51
CA ALA A 173 7.30 22.84 6.58
C ALA A 173 6.95 24.32 6.37
N GLU A 174 6.26 24.62 5.26
CA GLU A 174 5.85 26.00 4.89
C GLU A 174 7.04 26.98 4.79
N ALA A 175 8.20 26.46 4.32
CA ALA A 175 9.47 27.19 4.27
C ALA A 175 9.77 27.77 2.87
#